data_86021899a374c6deeffd60ad5e069207
#
_entry.id   86021899a374c6deeffd60ad5e069207
#
_cell.length_a   1.000
_cell.length_b   1.000
_cell.length_c   1.000
_cell.angle_alpha   90.00
_cell.angle_beta   90.00
_cell.angle_gamma   90.00
#
_symmetry.space_group_name_H-M   'P 1'
#
loop_
_entity.id
_entity.type
_entity.pdbx_description
1 polymer ?
#
loop_
_entity_poly.entity_id
_entity_poly.type
_entity_poly.pdbx_seq_one_letter_code
_entity_poly.pdbx_strand_id
1 'polypeptide(L)'
;MLFWLALAAAIAWLLWYMVKVPGASYSGALKPLSAEEQLMAEHLRRHVAGIASREHNLWNRPALEEAAQYIERTLAASGYPVRAQRIETALGEVRNLEVEVPGGARGTEIVIVGAHYDSVIGAVGANDNGSGIGAVLELARLFKEAKPARTLRFVAFVDEEPPFYRGDEMGSRYYAQRSKELGDNIVAMFSLETIGYYSERPGSQHYPFPLNFFYPSTGDFIAFVSNLSSRALLHEAIAGFRRHAEFPSEAAAAPAFLPGVDWSDHWSFWKEGYPALMVTDTALYRYPHYHTMQDTPDKVDYERLARVVTGLRGMLRELAEAK
;
A
#
# COMPACT_ATOMS: atom_id res chain seq x y z
N MET A 1 -42.72 10.78 10.19
CA MET A 1 -42.09 11.71 9.20
C MET A 1 -40.76 12.26 9.76
N LEU A 2 -40.70 12.93 10.89
CA LEU A 2 -39.47 13.51 11.49
C LEU A 2 -38.35 12.47 11.70
N PHE A 3 -38.64 11.26 12.19
CA PHE A 3 -37.67 10.19 12.38
C PHE A 3 -36.97 9.81 11.08
N TRP A 4 -37.72 9.59 10.00
CA TRP A 4 -37.16 9.23 8.69
C TRP A 4 -36.33 10.34 8.06
N LEU A 5 -36.72 11.61 8.27
CA LEU A 5 -35.92 12.76 7.84
C LEU A 5 -34.59 12.85 8.62
N ALA A 6 -34.64 12.64 9.93
CA ALA A 6 -33.44 12.63 10.75
C ALA A 6 -32.50 11.47 10.37
N LEU A 7 -33.03 10.27 10.13
CA LEU A 7 -32.26 9.12 9.66
C LEU A 7 -31.62 9.40 8.30
N ALA A 8 -32.38 9.92 7.34
CA ALA A 8 -31.84 10.26 6.02
C ALA A 8 -30.73 11.32 6.11
N ALA A 9 -30.90 12.34 6.94
CA ALA A 9 -29.87 13.35 7.20
C ALA A 9 -28.61 12.75 7.83
N ALA A 10 -28.76 11.84 8.79
CA ALA A 10 -27.62 11.16 9.41
C ALA A 10 -26.83 10.28 8.40
N ILE A 11 -27.54 9.55 7.55
CA ILE A 11 -26.92 8.74 6.47
C ILE A 11 -26.19 9.66 5.47
N ALA A 12 -26.83 10.74 5.02
CA ALA A 12 -26.21 11.69 4.09
C ALA A 12 -24.96 12.34 4.70
N TRP A 13 -25.03 12.71 5.99
CA TRP A 13 -23.88 13.24 6.71
C TRP A 13 -22.75 12.20 6.83
N LEU A 14 -23.05 10.95 7.16
CA LEU A 14 -22.07 9.87 7.25
C LEU A 14 -21.38 9.63 5.88
N LEU A 15 -22.16 9.53 4.81
CA LEU A 15 -21.62 9.37 3.46
C LEU A 15 -20.73 10.55 3.08
N TRP A 16 -21.16 11.77 3.33
CA TRP A 16 -20.35 12.97 3.13
C TRP A 16 -19.06 12.92 3.97
N TYR A 17 -19.15 12.52 5.26
CA TYR A 17 -17.99 12.39 6.14
C TYR A 17 -16.97 11.37 5.63
N MET A 18 -17.44 10.26 5.05
CA MET A 18 -16.59 9.20 4.48
C MET A 18 -15.81 9.66 3.25
N VAL A 19 -16.47 10.43 2.35
CA VAL A 19 -15.91 10.75 1.03
C VAL A 19 -15.27 12.14 0.97
N LYS A 20 -15.58 13.04 1.90
CA LYS A 20 -15.03 14.40 1.89
C LYS A 20 -13.57 14.38 2.35
N VAL A 21 -12.67 14.72 1.44
CA VAL A 21 -11.23 14.78 1.68
C VAL A 21 -10.63 16.10 1.18
N PRO A 22 -9.47 16.55 1.71
CA PRO A 22 -8.85 17.82 1.33
C PRO A 22 -8.21 17.77 -0.06
N GLY A 23 -8.07 18.95 -0.68
CA GLY A 23 -7.47 19.13 -2.00
C GLY A 23 -8.37 18.62 -3.12
N ALA A 24 -7.93 18.81 -4.36
CA ALA A 24 -8.60 18.31 -5.57
C ALA A 24 -7.77 17.21 -6.22
N SER A 25 -8.41 16.17 -6.75
CA SER A 25 -7.78 15.18 -7.61
C SER A 25 -7.21 15.88 -8.86
N TYR A 26 -6.05 15.45 -9.33
CA TYR A 26 -5.50 15.95 -10.58
C TYR A 26 -6.41 15.53 -11.74
N SER A 27 -6.70 16.48 -12.63
CA SER A 27 -7.59 16.27 -13.79
C SER A 27 -6.97 16.73 -15.12
N GLY A 28 -5.68 17.08 -15.12
CA GLY A 28 -4.94 17.46 -16.33
C GLY A 28 -4.47 16.25 -17.14
N ALA A 29 -4.05 16.49 -18.38
CA ALA A 29 -3.35 15.48 -19.16
C ALA A 29 -2.03 15.12 -18.49
N LEU A 30 -1.71 13.82 -18.45
CA LEU A 30 -0.42 13.36 -17.92
C LEU A 30 0.71 13.87 -18.83
N LYS A 31 1.65 14.61 -18.27
CA LYS A 31 2.86 15.07 -18.97
C LYS A 31 3.78 13.89 -19.28
N PRO A 32 4.69 13.97 -20.26
CA PRO A 32 5.76 12.98 -20.39
C PRO A 32 6.52 12.80 -19.07
N LEU A 33 6.98 11.57 -18.79
CA LEU A 33 7.79 11.30 -17.61
C LEU A 33 9.07 12.14 -17.61
N SER A 34 9.44 12.67 -16.46
CA SER A 34 10.78 13.21 -16.23
C SER A 34 11.84 12.11 -16.33
N ALA A 35 13.11 12.47 -16.50
CA ALA A 35 14.20 11.50 -16.53
C ALA A 35 14.29 10.68 -15.22
N GLU A 36 13.97 11.28 -14.07
CA GLU A 36 13.90 10.58 -12.78
C GLU A 36 12.78 9.56 -12.76
N GLU A 37 11.58 9.91 -13.25
CA GLU A 37 10.45 8.98 -13.32
C GLU A 37 10.66 7.87 -14.34
N GLN A 38 11.33 8.14 -15.47
CA GLN A 38 11.70 7.11 -16.44
C GLN A 38 12.64 6.06 -15.82
N LEU A 39 13.68 6.52 -15.13
CA LEU A 39 14.59 5.63 -14.39
C LEU A 39 13.86 4.86 -13.30
N MET A 40 12.95 5.50 -12.58
CA MET A 40 12.11 4.85 -11.56
C MET A 40 11.23 3.76 -12.20
N ALA A 41 10.60 4.02 -13.34
CA ALA A 41 9.78 3.02 -14.04
C ALA A 41 10.61 1.79 -14.46
N GLU A 42 11.87 1.98 -14.88
CA GLU A 42 12.81 0.88 -15.18
C GLU A 42 13.18 0.09 -13.91
N HIS A 43 13.41 0.77 -12.79
CA HIS A 43 13.67 0.10 -11.50
C HIS A 43 12.46 -0.72 -11.06
N LEU A 44 11.28 -0.13 -11.07
CA LEU A 44 10.03 -0.80 -10.71
C LEU A 44 9.79 -2.04 -11.58
N ARG A 45 10.02 -1.95 -12.90
CA ARG A 45 9.94 -3.10 -13.81
C ARG A 45 10.89 -4.23 -13.41
N ARG A 46 12.14 -3.88 -13.06
CA ARG A 46 13.12 -4.88 -12.59
C ARG A 46 12.72 -5.52 -11.27
N HIS A 47 12.17 -4.74 -10.34
CA HIS A 47 11.72 -5.24 -9.05
C HIS A 47 10.54 -6.21 -9.21
N VAL A 48 9.51 -5.81 -9.94
CA VAL A 48 8.35 -6.66 -10.21
C VAL A 48 8.78 -7.96 -10.90
N ALA A 49 9.63 -7.88 -11.95
CA ALA A 49 10.11 -9.07 -12.65
C ALA A 49 10.99 -9.98 -11.76
N GLY A 50 11.73 -9.39 -10.83
CA GLY A 50 12.58 -10.15 -9.89
C GLY A 50 11.81 -10.86 -8.79
N ILE A 51 10.62 -10.37 -8.44
CA ILE A 51 9.75 -10.92 -7.39
C ILE A 51 8.73 -11.88 -8.02
N ALA A 52 7.98 -11.39 -9.00
CA ALA A 52 6.86 -12.09 -9.62
C ALA A 52 7.27 -12.81 -10.93
N SER A 53 8.34 -13.59 -10.89
CA SER A 53 8.75 -14.43 -12.02
C SER A 53 7.87 -15.67 -12.19
N ARG A 54 7.24 -16.11 -11.11
CA ARG A 54 6.31 -17.24 -11.00
C ARG A 54 5.54 -17.14 -9.70
N GLU A 55 4.54 -18.01 -9.51
CA GLU A 55 3.83 -18.17 -8.25
C GLU A 55 4.82 -18.37 -7.09
N HIS A 56 4.69 -17.60 -6.01
CA HIS A 56 5.62 -17.55 -4.88
C HIS A 56 4.87 -17.39 -3.54
N ASN A 57 4.57 -18.52 -2.93
CA ASN A 57 3.85 -18.64 -1.66
C ASN A 57 4.35 -19.85 -0.87
N LEU A 58 3.77 -20.13 0.28
CA LEU A 58 4.21 -21.24 1.13
C LEU A 58 4.06 -22.63 0.48
N TRP A 59 3.21 -22.81 -0.53
CA TRP A 59 3.13 -24.04 -1.32
C TRP A 59 4.22 -24.12 -2.40
N ASN A 60 4.81 -22.97 -2.77
CA ASN A 60 5.95 -22.88 -3.67
C ASN A 60 7.13 -22.22 -2.96
N ARG A 61 7.53 -22.80 -1.81
CA ARG A 61 8.58 -22.27 -0.92
C ARG A 61 9.89 -21.86 -1.62
N PRO A 62 10.42 -22.61 -2.60
CA PRO A 62 11.64 -22.17 -3.29
C PRO A 62 11.45 -20.81 -3.98
N ALA A 63 10.29 -20.56 -4.59
CA ALA A 63 10.00 -19.28 -5.25
C ALA A 63 9.77 -18.16 -4.22
N LEU A 64 9.08 -18.45 -3.12
CA LEU A 64 8.89 -17.50 -2.02
C LEU A 64 10.24 -17.10 -1.41
N GLU A 65 11.14 -18.05 -1.21
CA GLU A 65 12.49 -17.80 -0.71
C GLU A 65 13.33 -16.98 -1.69
N GLU A 66 13.22 -17.26 -3.00
CA GLU A 66 13.87 -16.47 -4.05
C GLU A 66 13.40 -15.01 -4.04
N ALA A 67 12.08 -14.77 -3.86
CA ALA A 67 11.51 -13.43 -3.71
C ALA A 67 12.05 -12.72 -2.46
N ALA A 68 12.04 -13.40 -1.30
CA ALA A 68 12.60 -12.87 -0.07
C ALA A 68 14.09 -12.50 -0.21
N GLN A 69 14.90 -13.38 -0.82
CA GLN A 69 16.32 -13.13 -1.07
C GLN A 69 16.54 -11.99 -2.07
N TYR A 70 15.66 -11.84 -3.07
CA TYR A 70 15.72 -10.71 -3.99
C TYR A 70 15.53 -9.39 -3.25
N ILE A 71 14.51 -9.31 -2.38
CA ILE A 71 14.21 -8.14 -1.55
C ILE A 71 15.40 -7.83 -0.64
N GLU A 72 15.89 -8.83 0.10
CA GLU A 72 17.00 -8.70 1.03
C GLU A 72 18.28 -8.18 0.33
N ARG A 73 18.66 -8.78 -0.80
CA ARG A 73 19.82 -8.34 -1.58
C ARG A 73 19.64 -6.92 -2.12
N THR A 74 18.45 -6.54 -2.57
CA THR A 74 18.17 -5.21 -3.11
C THR A 74 18.27 -4.13 -2.03
N LEU A 75 17.71 -4.38 -0.86
CA LEU A 75 17.81 -3.48 0.28
C LEU A 75 19.25 -3.37 0.81
N ALA A 76 19.98 -4.49 0.90
CA ALA A 76 21.38 -4.50 1.28
C ALA A 76 22.27 -3.77 0.26
N ALA A 77 22.02 -3.93 -1.04
CA ALA A 77 22.72 -3.20 -2.11
C ALA A 77 22.46 -1.69 -2.05
N SER A 78 21.31 -1.27 -1.52
CA SER A 78 21.00 0.14 -1.22
C SER A 78 21.70 0.63 0.06
N GLY A 79 22.52 -0.19 0.72
CA GLY A 79 23.32 0.15 1.89
C GLY A 79 22.59 0.03 3.23
N TYR A 80 21.48 -0.68 3.30
CA TYR A 80 20.75 -0.91 4.55
C TYR A 80 21.22 -2.18 5.28
N PRO A 81 21.29 -2.15 6.62
CA PRO A 81 21.24 -3.38 7.41
C PRO A 81 19.79 -3.91 7.37
N VAL A 82 19.60 -5.05 6.74
CA VAL A 82 18.26 -5.67 6.63
C VAL A 82 18.00 -6.48 7.90
N ARG A 83 16.86 -6.25 8.54
CA ARG A 83 16.37 -7.02 9.68
C ARG A 83 15.34 -8.05 9.20
N ALA A 84 15.53 -9.31 9.55
CA ALA A 84 14.58 -10.39 9.30
C ALA A 84 13.81 -10.71 10.58
N GLN A 85 12.50 -10.58 10.53
CA GLN A 85 11.60 -11.04 11.60
C GLN A 85 11.05 -12.41 11.19
N ARG A 86 11.59 -13.47 11.84
CA ARG A 86 11.23 -14.86 11.55
C ARG A 86 9.91 -15.23 12.19
N ILE A 87 9.11 -16.00 11.47
CA ILE A 87 7.78 -16.46 11.84
C ILE A 87 7.72 -17.97 11.59
N GLU A 88 7.43 -18.74 12.62
CA GLU A 88 7.17 -20.17 12.50
C GLU A 88 5.72 -20.38 12.06
N THR A 89 5.52 -21.08 10.97
CA THR A 89 4.21 -21.46 10.47
C THR A 89 4.05 -22.98 10.44
N ALA A 90 2.82 -23.45 10.27
CA ALA A 90 2.55 -24.89 10.12
C ALA A 90 3.29 -25.52 8.91
N LEU A 91 3.67 -24.70 7.91
CA LEU A 91 4.38 -25.14 6.71
C LEU A 91 5.89 -24.81 6.73
N GLY A 92 6.41 -24.31 7.87
CA GLY A 92 7.82 -24.01 8.12
C GLY A 92 8.09 -22.50 8.28
N GLU A 93 9.35 -22.13 8.56
CA GLU A 93 9.76 -20.77 8.83
C GLU A 93 9.63 -19.86 7.59
N VAL A 94 9.07 -18.67 7.78
CA VAL A 94 9.05 -17.54 6.84
C VAL A 94 9.54 -16.27 7.53
N ARG A 95 9.64 -15.14 6.83
CA ARG A 95 10.14 -13.92 7.45
C ARG A 95 9.59 -12.64 6.83
N ASN A 96 9.28 -11.67 7.66
CA ASN A 96 9.21 -10.28 7.24
C ASN A 96 10.62 -9.71 7.09
N LEU A 97 10.79 -8.76 6.16
CA LEU A 97 12.06 -8.07 5.93
C LEU A 97 11.88 -6.56 6.15
N GLU A 98 12.73 -5.97 6.97
CA GLU A 98 12.62 -4.58 7.37
C GLU A 98 13.94 -3.83 7.19
N VAL A 99 13.84 -2.58 6.77
CA VAL A 99 14.92 -1.59 6.88
C VAL A 99 14.39 -0.31 7.50
N GLU A 100 15.28 0.44 8.14
CA GLU A 100 14.93 1.64 8.90
C GLU A 100 15.82 2.83 8.49
N VAL A 101 15.20 3.99 8.35
CA VAL A 101 15.86 5.30 8.31
C VAL A 101 15.60 5.95 9.66
N PRO A 102 16.61 6.07 10.53
CA PRO A 102 16.43 6.61 11.87
C PRO A 102 15.97 8.06 11.84
N GLY A 103 14.99 8.38 12.66
CA GLY A 103 14.52 9.76 12.85
C GLY A 103 15.41 10.57 13.76
N GLY A 104 15.29 11.90 13.66
CA GLY A 104 15.97 12.87 14.51
C GLY A 104 15.13 13.28 15.72
N ALA A 105 14.63 14.51 15.72
CA ALA A 105 13.96 15.13 16.88
C ALA A 105 12.68 14.40 17.34
N ARG A 106 12.05 13.62 16.45
CA ARG A 106 10.86 12.80 16.71
C ARG A 106 11.10 11.33 16.40
N GLY A 107 12.32 10.85 16.58
CA GLY A 107 12.76 9.51 16.22
C GLY A 107 11.98 8.38 16.91
N THR A 108 11.27 8.65 18.02
CA THR A 108 10.36 7.69 18.66
C THR A 108 9.03 7.54 17.94
N GLU A 109 8.68 8.45 17.04
CA GLU A 109 7.49 8.34 16.20
C GLU A 109 7.86 7.61 14.91
N ILE A 110 7.13 6.54 14.61
CA ILE A 110 7.45 5.63 13.51
C ILE A 110 6.39 5.75 12.43
N VAL A 111 6.83 5.96 11.19
CA VAL A 111 6.02 5.85 9.97
C VAL A 111 6.45 4.59 9.23
N ILE A 112 5.51 3.70 8.94
CA ILE A 112 5.74 2.45 8.23
C ILE A 112 5.17 2.53 6.82
N VAL A 113 5.93 2.06 5.85
CA VAL A 113 5.48 1.78 4.49
C VAL A 113 5.76 0.32 4.22
N GLY A 114 4.73 -0.46 3.92
CA GLY A 114 4.88 -1.89 3.70
C GLY A 114 4.01 -2.42 2.58
N ALA A 115 4.33 -3.63 2.13
CA ALA A 115 3.59 -4.42 1.16
C ALA A 115 3.88 -5.90 1.42
N HIS A 116 2.97 -6.80 1.04
CA HIS A 116 3.27 -8.21 1.10
C HIS A 116 4.03 -8.68 -0.14
N TYR A 117 4.81 -9.77 0.01
CA TYR A 117 5.63 -10.29 -1.08
C TYR A 117 5.30 -11.74 -1.45
N ASP A 118 4.30 -12.33 -0.84
CA ASP A 118 3.73 -13.60 -1.28
C ASP A 118 2.65 -13.37 -2.35
N SER A 119 2.36 -14.39 -3.14
CA SER A 119 1.27 -14.40 -4.10
C SER A 119 0.19 -15.40 -3.70
N VAL A 120 -1.06 -15.13 -4.04
CA VAL A 120 -2.13 -16.10 -3.85
C VAL A 120 -1.87 -17.38 -4.66
N ILE A 121 -2.39 -18.51 -4.20
CA ILE A 121 -2.31 -19.77 -4.93
C ILE A 121 -2.95 -19.62 -6.31
N GLY A 122 -2.21 -19.98 -7.37
CA GLY A 122 -2.67 -19.88 -8.74
C GLY A 122 -2.49 -18.49 -9.38
N ALA A 123 -1.67 -17.60 -8.77
CA ALA A 123 -1.30 -16.32 -9.37
C ALA A 123 0.21 -16.11 -9.41
N VAL A 124 0.67 -15.35 -10.41
CA VAL A 124 2.09 -14.94 -10.51
C VAL A 124 2.38 -13.79 -9.56
N GLY A 125 1.41 -12.92 -9.28
CA GLY A 125 1.53 -11.88 -8.26
C GLY A 125 2.31 -10.63 -8.70
N ALA A 126 2.22 -10.22 -9.97
CA ALA A 126 3.00 -9.09 -10.45
C ALA A 126 2.42 -7.74 -10.02
N ASN A 127 1.11 -7.55 -10.14
CA ASN A 127 0.44 -6.39 -9.58
C ASN A 127 0.10 -6.63 -8.11
N ASP A 128 -0.33 -7.83 -7.80
CA ASP A 128 -0.72 -8.29 -6.47
C ASP A 128 0.30 -9.29 -5.89
N ASN A 129 1.39 -8.88 -5.14
CA ASN A 129 1.64 -7.49 -4.80
C ASN A 129 3.10 -7.08 -5.14
N GLY A 130 3.61 -7.61 -6.25
CA GLY A 130 4.92 -7.22 -6.80
C GLY A 130 5.04 -5.72 -7.05
N SER A 131 3.92 -5.05 -7.42
CA SER A 131 3.86 -3.60 -7.62
C SER A 131 4.08 -2.84 -6.31
N GLY A 132 3.45 -3.27 -5.22
CA GLY A 132 3.62 -2.72 -3.88
C GLY A 132 5.05 -2.90 -3.36
N ILE A 133 5.60 -4.11 -3.48
CA ILE A 133 7.00 -4.37 -3.07
C ILE A 133 7.98 -3.56 -3.91
N GLY A 134 7.77 -3.47 -5.23
CA GLY A 134 8.61 -2.63 -6.08
C GLY A 134 8.65 -1.18 -5.60
N ALA A 135 7.50 -0.63 -5.21
CA ALA A 135 7.40 0.71 -4.64
C ALA A 135 8.09 0.83 -3.27
N VAL A 136 7.94 -0.16 -2.37
CA VAL A 136 8.64 -0.19 -1.07
C VAL A 136 10.16 -0.16 -1.26
N LEU A 137 10.70 -0.95 -2.19
CA LEU A 137 12.13 -0.99 -2.49
C LEU A 137 12.64 0.35 -3.05
N GLU A 138 11.91 0.96 -3.99
CA GLU A 138 12.28 2.27 -4.54
C GLU A 138 12.17 3.39 -3.50
N LEU A 139 11.12 3.41 -2.68
CA LEU A 139 10.99 4.37 -1.60
C LEU A 139 12.13 4.21 -0.58
N ALA A 140 12.46 2.99 -0.17
CA ALA A 140 13.60 2.73 0.69
C ALA A 140 14.89 3.31 0.09
N ARG A 141 15.19 3.02 -1.19
CA ARG A 141 16.35 3.57 -1.90
C ARG A 141 16.37 5.10 -1.90
N LEU A 142 15.23 5.75 -2.16
CA LEU A 142 15.10 7.21 -2.25
C LEU A 142 15.23 7.92 -0.89
N PHE A 143 14.95 7.23 0.21
CA PHE A 143 15.07 7.77 1.56
C PHE A 143 16.37 7.40 2.27
N LYS A 144 17.27 6.63 1.65
CA LYS A 144 18.51 6.13 2.29
C LYS A 144 19.34 7.23 2.94
N GLU A 145 19.52 8.33 2.25
CA GLU A 145 20.32 9.48 2.72
C GLU A 145 19.45 10.58 3.38
N ALA A 146 18.15 10.31 3.59
CA ALA A 146 17.28 11.27 4.24
C ALA A 146 17.60 11.37 5.74
N LYS A 147 17.31 12.54 6.31
CA LYS A 147 17.44 12.80 7.75
C LYS A 147 16.09 13.27 8.30
N PRO A 148 15.08 12.38 8.32
CA PRO A 148 13.73 12.74 8.71
C PRO A 148 13.66 13.07 10.20
N ALA A 149 12.65 13.85 10.62
CA ALA A 149 12.37 14.06 12.03
C ALA A 149 11.84 12.79 12.70
N ARG A 150 10.94 12.03 12.01
CA ARG A 150 10.38 10.75 12.43
C ARG A 150 11.16 9.58 11.83
N THR A 151 11.17 8.45 12.50
CA THR A 151 11.71 7.20 11.95
C THR A 151 10.82 6.68 10.82
N LEU A 152 11.45 6.29 9.70
CA LEU A 152 10.78 5.60 8.61
C LEU A 152 11.18 4.13 8.60
N ARG A 153 10.21 3.22 8.55
CA ARG A 153 10.43 1.78 8.32
C ARG A 153 9.82 1.36 7.00
N PHE A 154 10.59 0.62 6.21
CA PHE A 154 10.16 0.00 4.96
C PHE A 154 10.12 -1.51 5.19
N VAL A 155 8.95 -2.12 5.01
CA VAL A 155 8.72 -3.51 5.42
C VAL A 155 8.11 -4.32 4.28
N ALA A 156 8.71 -5.47 3.98
CA ALA A 156 8.11 -6.51 3.15
C ALA A 156 7.50 -7.57 4.07
N PHE A 157 6.18 -7.72 4.02
CA PHE A 157 5.43 -8.70 4.80
C PHE A 157 5.29 -10.02 4.04
N VAL A 158 5.10 -11.12 4.76
CA VAL A 158 4.89 -12.45 4.19
C VAL A 158 3.51 -12.99 4.60
N ASP A 159 2.98 -13.91 3.82
CA ASP A 159 1.74 -14.64 4.14
C ASP A 159 0.53 -13.73 4.39
N GLU A 160 0.35 -12.72 3.52
CA GLU A 160 -0.86 -11.90 3.52
C GLU A 160 -2.04 -12.66 2.92
N GLU A 161 -1.77 -13.42 1.89
CA GLU A 161 -2.78 -14.07 1.06
C GLU A 161 -3.50 -15.24 1.75
N PRO A 162 -4.75 -15.56 1.34
CA PRO A 162 -5.43 -16.75 1.86
C PRO A 162 -4.60 -18.03 1.67
N PRO A 163 -4.58 -18.90 2.71
CA PRO A 163 -5.46 -18.94 3.88
C PRO A 163 -4.92 -18.21 5.11
N PHE A 164 -3.79 -17.52 5.02
CA PHE A 164 -3.14 -16.87 6.18
C PHE A 164 -3.77 -15.54 6.55
N TYR A 165 -4.45 -14.91 5.60
CA TYR A 165 -5.13 -13.64 5.79
C TYR A 165 -5.98 -13.62 7.08
N ARG A 166 -5.74 -12.61 7.93
CA ARG A 166 -6.31 -12.44 9.27
C ARG A 166 -5.95 -13.51 10.30
N GLY A 167 -5.07 -14.45 9.95
CA GLY A 167 -4.52 -15.43 10.88
C GLY A 167 -3.32 -14.90 11.65
N ASP A 168 -2.90 -15.65 12.68
CA ASP A 168 -1.72 -15.30 13.49
C ASP A 168 -0.40 -15.52 12.72
N GLU A 169 -0.43 -16.30 11.64
CA GLU A 169 0.72 -16.55 10.77
C GLU A 169 0.87 -15.47 9.67
N MET A 170 -0.11 -14.55 9.51
CA MET A 170 0.00 -13.42 8.61
C MET A 170 1.14 -12.50 9.06
N GLY A 171 2.11 -12.23 8.18
CA GLY A 171 3.33 -11.51 8.53
C GLY A 171 3.10 -10.13 9.11
N SER A 172 2.19 -9.33 8.52
CA SER A 172 1.83 -8.02 9.06
C SER A 172 1.12 -8.12 10.41
N ARG A 173 0.34 -9.18 10.65
CA ARG A 173 -0.31 -9.42 11.95
C ARG A 173 0.72 -9.68 13.02
N TYR A 174 1.66 -10.58 12.75
CA TYR A 174 2.77 -10.88 13.63
C TYR A 174 3.63 -9.62 13.91
N TYR A 175 3.89 -8.83 12.88
CA TYR A 175 4.65 -7.58 12.99
C TYR A 175 3.94 -6.56 13.88
N ALA A 176 2.65 -6.31 13.66
CA ALA A 176 1.88 -5.33 14.42
C ALA A 176 1.74 -5.72 15.90
N GLN A 177 1.50 -7.00 16.20
CA GLN A 177 1.47 -7.53 17.58
C GLN A 177 2.83 -7.32 18.26
N ARG A 178 3.92 -7.68 17.58
CA ARG A 178 5.26 -7.53 18.13
C ARG A 178 5.62 -6.05 18.38
N SER A 179 5.26 -5.18 17.47
CA SER A 179 5.44 -3.72 17.67
C SER A 179 4.67 -3.21 18.88
N LYS A 180 3.46 -3.74 19.13
CA LYS A 180 2.66 -3.39 20.31
C LYS A 180 3.32 -3.84 21.61
N GLU A 181 3.84 -5.07 21.64
CA GLU A 181 4.57 -5.63 22.78
C GLU A 181 5.84 -4.82 23.10
N LEU A 182 6.54 -4.35 22.07
CA LEU A 182 7.76 -3.54 22.21
C LEU A 182 7.46 -2.08 22.60
N GLY A 183 6.20 -1.65 22.54
CA GLY A 183 5.81 -0.28 22.83
C GLY A 183 6.17 0.70 21.72
N ASP A 184 6.30 0.24 20.48
CA ASP A 184 6.57 1.07 19.31
C ASP A 184 5.47 2.13 19.16
N ASN A 185 5.85 3.39 18.98
CA ASN A 185 4.93 4.50 18.73
C ASN A 185 4.72 4.69 17.22
N ILE A 186 3.95 3.77 16.63
CA ILE A 186 3.59 3.86 15.20
C ILE A 186 2.50 4.91 15.02
N VAL A 187 2.86 6.03 14.38
CA VAL A 187 1.96 7.17 14.14
C VAL A 187 1.30 7.12 12.77
N ALA A 188 1.83 6.32 11.85
CA ALA A 188 1.25 6.08 10.53
C ALA A 188 1.75 4.75 9.95
N MET A 189 0.85 3.99 9.29
CA MET A 189 1.21 2.85 8.47
C MET A 189 0.50 2.93 7.12
N PHE A 190 1.25 2.72 6.05
CA PHE A 190 0.80 2.68 4.67
C PHE A 190 1.00 1.28 4.10
N SER A 191 -0.09 0.57 3.81
CA SER A 191 -0.07 -0.66 3.02
C SER A 191 -0.15 -0.28 1.55
N LEU A 192 0.87 -0.61 0.76
CA LEU A 192 0.84 -0.49 -0.69
C LEU A 192 0.30 -1.80 -1.25
N GLU A 193 -0.91 -1.76 -1.80
CA GLU A 193 -1.68 -2.95 -2.16
C GLU A 193 -2.16 -2.85 -3.60
N THR A 194 -1.60 -3.70 -4.52
CA THR A 194 -1.96 -3.59 -5.93
C THR A 194 -2.01 -2.13 -6.40
N ILE A 195 -0.91 -1.58 -6.89
CA ILE A 195 -0.81 -0.15 -7.24
C ILE A 195 -0.35 0.08 -8.69
N GLY A 196 -0.40 -0.96 -9.53
CA GLY A 196 0.22 -0.92 -10.85
C GLY A 196 -0.75 -1.05 -12.03
N TYR A 197 -2.07 -1.14 -11.86
CA TYR A 197 -3.00 -1.28 -12.97
C TYR A 197 -3.93 -0.08 -13.13
N TYR A 198 -4.01 0.44 -14.35
CA TYR A 198 -4.83 1.61 -14.70
C TYR A 198 -5.54 1.40 -16.05
N SER A 199 -6.69 2.05 -16.22
CA SER A 199 -7.48 1.97 -17.44
C SER A 199 -8.21 3.28 -17.69
N GLU A 200 -8.08 3.85 -18.89
CA GLU A 200 -8.81 5.04 -19.32
C GLU A 200 -10.19 4.70 -19.92
N ARG A 201 -10.55 3.40 -19.97
CA ARG A 201 -11.81 2.97 -20.53
C ARG A 201 -12.97 3.35 -19.61
N PRO A 202 -14.01 4.03 -20.10
CA PRO A 202 -15.22 4.29 -19.31
C PRO A 202 -15.83 2.97 -18.80
N GLY A 203 -16.28 2.94 -17.54
CA GLY A 203 -16.84 1.77 -16.89
C GLY A 203 -15.81 0.71 -16.48
N SER A 204 -14.51 1.03 -16.48
CA SER A 204 -13.45 0.14 -16.03
C SER A 204 -13.28 0.09 -14.50
N GLN A 205 -13.97 0.98 -13.77
CA GLN A 205 -13.92 1.04 -12.31
C GLN A 205 -15.28 0.68 -11.72
N HIS A 206 -15.27 -0.22 -10.76
CA HIS A 206 -16.43 -0.62 -9.98
C HIS A 206 -16.24 -0.28 -8.50
N TYR A 207 -17.33 -0.34 -7.71
CA TYR A 207 -17.32 -0.04 -6.27
C TYR A 207 -18.37 -0.82 -5.54
N PRO A 208 -18.18 -1.12 -4.24
CA PRO A 208 -19.29 -1.54 -3.40
C PRO A 208 -20.31 -0.41 -3.27
N PHE A 209 -21.60 -0.75 -3.27
CA PHE A 209 -22.69 0.21 -3.05
C PHE A 209 -22.55 0.86 -1.64
N PRO A 210 -22.75 2.19 -1.50
CA PRO A 210 -23.17 3.19 -2.49
C PRO A 210 -22.02 4.04 -3.07
N LEU A 211 -20.75 3.61 -2.97
CA LEU A 211 -19.57 4.41 -3.35
C LEU A 211 -19.55 4.78 -4.83
N ASN A 212 -20.22 4.02 -5.70
CA ASN A 212 -20.37 4.30 -7.12
C ASN A 212 -21.04 5.64 -7.44
N PHE A 213 -21.72 6.28 -6.48
CA PHE A 213 -22.33 7.61 -6.66
C PHE A 213 -21.36 8.77 -6.39
N PHE A 214 -20.18 8.49 -5.84
CA PHE A 214 -19.26 9.51 -5.35
C PHE A 214 -17.93 9.54 -6.11
N TYR A 215 -17.59 8.48 -6.83
CA TYR A 215 -16.29 8.30 -7.47
C TYR A 215 -16.41 8.03 -8.97
N PRO A 216 -15.34 8.33 -9.77
CA PRO A 216 -15.35 8.14 -11.21
C PRO A 216 -15.49 6.67 -11.60
N SER A 217 -16.17 6.40 -12.73
CA SER A 217 -16.30 5.05 -13.29
C SER A 217 -15.12 4.66 -14.19
N THR A 218 -14.08 5.48 -14.29
CA THR A 218 -12.86 5.23 -15.06
C THR A 218 -11.71 4.94 -14.09
N GLY A 219 -10.98 3.85 -14.32
CA GLY A 219 -9.94 3.34 -13.44
C GLY A 219 -8.56 3.93 -13.68
N ASP A 220 -8.43 5.26 -13.75
CA ASP A 220 -7.21 5.99 -14.08
C ASP A 220 -6.55 6.71 -12.87
N PHE A 221 -6.96 6.38 -11.66
CA PHE A 221 -6.54 7.02 -10.41
C PHE A 221 -5.94 6.01 -9.41
N ILE A 222 -5.20 6.52 -8.43
CA ILE A 222 -4.81 5.80 -7.21
C ILE A 222 -5.78 6.11 -6.07
N ALA A 223 -6.15 5.11 -5.27
CA ALA A 223 -7.04 5.26 -4.14
C ALA A 223 -6.31 5.18 -2.80
N PHE A 224 -6.75 5.98 -1.84
CA PHE A 224 -6.34 5.93 -0.44
C PHE A 224 -7.56 5.50 0.39
N VAL A 225 -7.45 4.39 1.09
CA VAL A 225 -8.58 3.79 1.83
C VAL A 225 -8.23 3.60 3.29
N SER A 226 -9.07 4.11 4.19
CA SER A 226 -8.89 3.91 5.63
C SER A 226 -10.19 3.55 6.34
N ASN A 227 -10.09 3.09 7.59
CA ASN A 227 -11.22 3.06 8.49
C ASN A 227 -11.55 4.48 9.01
N LEU A 228 -12.68 4.62 9.70
CA LEU A 228 -13.11 5.93 10.22
C LEU A 228 -12.16 6.49 11.29
N SER A 229 -11.52 5.64 12.09
CA SER A 229 -10.57 6.07 13.13
C SER A 229 -9.25 6.60 12.56
N SER A 230 -8.84 6.13 11.39
CA SER A 230 -7.63 6.59 10.70
C SER A 230 -7.89 7.76 9.73
N ARG A 231 -9.10 8.36 9.75
CA ARG A 231 -9.48 9.43 8.82
C ARG A 231 -8.56 10.66 8.89
N ALA A 232 -8.02 11.00 10.05
CA ALA A 232 -7.07 12.10 10.18
C ALA A 232 -5.79 11.82 9.37
N LEU A 233 -5.23 10.63 9.49
CA LEU A 233 -4.09 10.18 8.69
C LEU A 233 -4.41 10.17 7.20
N LEU A 234 -5.60 9.69 6.80
CA LEU A 234 -6.04 9.71 5.41
C LEU A 234 -6.05 11.12 4.84
N HIS A 235 -6.56 12.10 5.60
CA HIS A 235 -6.61 13.50 5.17
C HIS A 235 -5.23 14.11 4.99
N GLU A 236 -4.31 13.83 5.91
CA GLU A 236 -2.92 14.27 5.81
C GLU A 236 -2.22 13.64 4.60
N ALA A 237 -2.38 12.33 4.42
CA ALA A 237 -1.80 11.57 3.33
C ALA A 237 -2.29 12.04 1.96
N ILE A 238 -3.61 12.09 1.74
CA ILE A 238 -4.15 12.49 0.42
C ILE A 238 -3.83 13.95 0.09
N ALA A 239 -3.83 14.84 1.09
CA ALA A 239 -3.43 16.23 0.88
C ALA A 239 -1.95 16.33 0.50
N GLY A 240 -1.07 15.59 1.18
CA GLY A 240 0.35 15.51 0.85
C GLY A 240 0.57 14.94 -0.55
N PHE A 241 -0.06 13.82 -0.88
CA PHE A 241 0.04 13.22 -2.21
C PHE A 241 -0.37 14.20 -3.31
N ARG A 242 -1.52 14.85 -3.18
CA ARG A 242 -2.06 15.81 -4.17
C ARG A 242 -1.19 17.05 -4.37
N ARG A 243 -0.36 17.42 -3.39
CA ARG A 243 0.63 18.51 -3.55
C ARG A 243 1.85 18.11 -4.38
N HIS A 244 2.18 16.83 -4.39
CA HIS A 244 3.42 16.32 -4.99
C HIS A 244 3.23 15.46 -6.24
N ALA A 245 1.97 15.07 -6.55
CA ALA A 245 1.65 14.22 -7.68
C ALA A 245 0.76 14.92 -8.69
N GLU A 246 1.19 15.01 -9.94
CA GLU A 246 0.32 15.32 -11.09
C GLU A 246 -0.34 14.02 -11.57
N PHE A 247 -1.08 13.35 -10.65
CA PHE A 247 -1.74 12.07 -10.92
C PHE A 247 -3.13 12.03 -10.24
N PRO A 248 -4.17 11.50 -10.91
CA PRO A 248 -5.50 11.40 -10.34
C PRO A 248 -5.51 10.55 -9.07
N SER A 249 -6.24 11.00 -8.05
CA SER A 249 -6.27 10.32 -6.76
C SER A 249 -7.60 10.47 -6.07
N GLU A 250 -8.13 9.38 -5.52
CA GLU A 250 -9.37 9.35 -4.76
C GLU A 250 -9.11 8.84 -3.34
N ALA A 251 -10.02 9.15 -2.41
CA ALA A 251 -9.84 8.69 -1.04
C ALA A 251 -11.16 8.52 -0.31
N ALA A 252 -11.25 7.49 0.54
CA ALA A 252 -12.38 7.20 1.40
C ALA A 252 -11.95 6.76 2.80
N ALA A 253 -12.57 7.34 3.84
CA ALA A 253 -12.58 6.75 5.18
C ALA A 253 -13.90 6.00 5.35
N ALA A 254 -13.88 4.68 5.33
CA ALA A 254 -15.09 3.86 5.29
C ALA A 254 -15.14 2.85 6.45
N PRO A 255 -16.34 2.36 6.85
CA PRO A 255 -16.41 1.28 7.80
C PRO A 255 -15.65 0.04 7.33
N ALA A 256 -14.84 -0.55 8.22
CA ALA A 256 -13.98 -1.68 7.89
C ALA A 256 -14.73 -2.92 7.38
N PHE A 257 -16.03 -3.06 7.69
CA PHE A 257 -16.85 -4.18 7.20
C PHE A 257 -17.27 -4.06 5.73
N LEU A 258 -17.06 -2.91 5.07
CA LEU A 258 -17.33 -2.78 3.63
C LEU A 258 -16.28 -3.59 2.86
N PRO A 259 -16.70 -4.42 1.88
CA PRO A 259 -15.78 -5.27 1.13
C PRO A 259 -14.63 -4.48 0.49
N GLY A 260 -13.40 -4.94 0.69
CA GLY A 260 -12.19 -4.33 0.17
C GLY A 260 -11.57 -3.24 1.07
N VAL A 261 -12.29 -2.73 2.09
CA VAL A 261 -11.77 -1.65 2.94
C VAL A 261 -10.68 -2.14 3.89
N ASP A 262 -10.78 -3.36 4.36
CA ASP A 262 -9.86 -3.97 5.32
C ASP A 262 -9.04 -5.14 4.72
N TRP A 263 -8.96 -5.23 3.38
CA TRP A 263 -8.34 -6.35 2.68
C TRP A 263 -6.89 -6.02 2.30
N SER A 264 -6.01 -5.89 3.28
CA SER A 264 -4.55 -5.89 3.16
C SER A 264 -3.88 -5.71 4.54
N ASP A 265 -2.56 -5.60 4.59
CA ASP A 265 -1.69 -5.51 5.75
C ASP A 265 -2.08 -4.42 6.78
N HIS A 266 -2.67 -3.30 6.36
CA HIS A 266 -3.11 -2.20 7.22
C HIS A 266 -4.16 -2.65 8.25
N TRP A 267 -4.96 -3.69 7.96
CA TRP A 267 -5.91 -4.28 8.91
C TRP A 267 -5.20 -4.76 10.18
N SER A 268 -4.05 -5.37 10.05
CA SER A 268 -3.25 -5.87 11.17
C SER A 268 -2.90 -4.77 12.16
N PHE A 269 -2.56 -3.59 11.65
CA PHE A 269 -2.25 -2.41 12.48
C PHE A 269 -3.49 -1.80 13.14
N TRP A 270 -4.65 -1.81 12.46
CA TRP A 270 -5.91 -1.41 13.09
C TRP A 270 -6.26 -2.29 14.28
N LYS A 271 -5.96 -3.58 14.22
CA LYS A 271 -6.20 -4.53 15.32
C LYS A 271 -5.41 -4.18 16.58
N GLU A 272 -4.25 -3.57 16.42
CA GLU A 272 -3.40 -3.11 17.52
C GLU A 272 -3.65 -1.64 17.91
N GLY A 273 -4.60 -0.98 17.24
CA GLY A 273 -4.99 0.41 17.52
C GLY A 273 -4.09 1.45 16.86
N TYR A 274 -3.24 1.06 15.92
CA TYR A 274 -2.39 1.98 15.17
C TYR A 274 -3.14 2.64 14.00
N PRO A 275 -2.87 3.92 13.70
CA PRO A 275 -3.38 4.57 12.50
C PRO A 275 -2.76 3.94 11.25
N ALA A 276 -3.60 3.45 10.34
CA ALA A 276 -3.14 2.83 9.11
C ALA A 276 -4.11 3.09 7.95
N LEU A 277 -3.61 3.02 6.73
CA LEU A 277 -4.41 3.08 5.51
C LEU A 277 -3.78 2.26 4.38
N MET A 278 -4.58 1.92 3.40
CA MET A 278 -4.19 1.25 2.18
C MET A 278 -4.10 2.25 1.03
N VAL A 279 -3.05 2.14 0.21
CA VAL A 279 -2.92 2.80 -1.09
C VAL A 279 -3.07 1.73 -2.16
N THR A 280 -4.05 1.88 -3.08
CA THR A 280 -4.42 0.79 -3.99
C THR A 280 -4.94 1.29 -5.33
N ASP A 281 -4.76 0.51 -6.39
CA ASP A 281 -5.47 0.69 -7.66
C ASP A 281 -6.91 0.12 -7.60
N THR A 282 -7.33 -0.36 -6.43
CA THR A 282 -8.62 -1.00 -6.13
C THR A 282 -8.77 -2.47 -6.52
N ALA A 283 -7.68 -3.14 -6.92
CA ALA A 283 -7.63 -4.59 -7.09
C ALA A 283 -8.86 -5.19 -7.81
N LEU A 284 -9.62 -6.04 -7.16
CA LEU A 284 -10.80 -6.73 -7.70
C LEU A 284 -11.89 -5.81 -8.32
N TYR A 285 -11.90 -4.53 -7.98
CA TYR A 285 -12.88 -3.58 -8.52
C TYR A 285 -12.44 -2.94 -9.85
N ARG A 286 -11.20 -3.23 -10.30
CA ARG A 286 -10.62 -2.67 -11.52
C ARG A 286 -9.83 -3.68 -12.33
N TYR A 287 -8.96 -4.47 -11.67
CA TYR A 287 -7.95 -5.30 -12.31
C TYR A 287 -8.53 -6.67 -12.74
N PRO A 288 -8.66 -6.96 -14.04
CA PRO A 288 -9.31 -8.18 -14.50
C PRO A 288 -8.48 -9.45 -14.29
N HIS A 289 -7.20 -9.31 -13.97
CA HIS A 289 -6.27 -10.42 -13.73
C HIS A 289 -5.97 -10.65 -12.24
N TYR A 290 -6.69 -9.94 -11.35
CA TYR A 290 -6.56 -10.11 -9.91
C TYR A 290 -6.75 -11.57 -9.50
N HIS A 291 -5.81 -12.13 -8.73
CA HIS A 291 -5.80 -13.51 -8.26
C HIS A 291 -5.83 -14.56 -9.40
N THR A 292 -5.16 -14.30 -10.52
CA THR A 292 -5.06 -15.24 -11.64
C THR A 292 -3.61 -15.42 -12.13
N MET A 293 -3.37 -16.51 -12.85
CA MET A 293 -2.06 -16.76 -13.52
C MET A 293 -1.69 -15.69 -14.56
N GLN A 294 -2.65 -14.85 -14.96
CA GLN A 294 -2.43 -13.74 -15.90
C GLN A 294 -1.97 -12.45 -15.21
N ASP A 295 -1.86 -12.43 -13.88
CA ASP A 295 -1.22 -11.31 -13.16
C ASP A 295 0.30 -11.34 -13.34
N THR A 296 0.74 -10.98 -14.54
CA THR A 296 2.13 -11.07 -15.00
C THR A 296 2.78 -9.67 -15.16
N PRO A 297 4.11 -9.55 -15.13
CA PRO A 297 4.82 -8.26 -15.17
C PRO A 297 4.46 -7.35 -16.35
N ASP A 298 3.98 -7.90 -17.48
CA ASP A 298 3.56 -7.14 -18.65
C ASP A 298 2.20 -6.44 -18.48
N LYS A 299 1.45 -6.73 -17.41
CA LYS A 299 0.18 -6.09 -17.07
C LYS A 299 0.33 -4.84 -16.23
N VAL A 300 1.51 -4.64 -15.64
CA VAL A 300 1.78 -3.47 -14.77
C VAL A 300 2.12 -2.24 -15.62
N ASP A 301 1.43 -1.14 -15.37
CA ASP A 301 1.70 0.17 -15.96
C ASP A 301 2.81 0.89 -15.15
N TYR A 302 4.04 0.64 -15.53
CA TYR A 302 5.21 1.17 -14.82
C TYR A 302 5.35 2.70 -14.90
N GLU A 303 4.81 3.32 -15.94
CA GLU A 303 4.85 4.79 -16.07
C GLU A 303 3.91 5.44 -15.05
N ARG A 304 2.69 4.91 -14.90
CA ARG A 304 1.73 5.38 -13.89
C ARG A 304 2.19 5.02 -12.49
N LEU A 305 2.74 3.82 -12.30
CA LEU A 305 3.33 3.41 -11.03
C LEU A 305 4.47 4.34 -10.58
N ALA A 306 5.36 4.75 -11.49
CA ALA A 306 6.43 5.70 -11.18
C ALA A 306 5.89 7.06 -10.71
N ARG A 307 4.81 7.57 -11.32
CA ARG A 307 4.14 8.81 -10.86
C ARG A 307 3.55 8.67 -9.47
N VAL A 308 2.93 7.51 -9.19
CA VAL A 308 2.40 7.22 -7.85
C VAL A 308 3.52 7.20 -6.83
N VAL A 309 4.63 6.51 -7.11
CA VAL A 309 5.80 6.45 -6.20
C VAL A 309 6.41 7.85 -6.00
N THR A 310 6.45 8.68 -7.04
CA THR A 310 6.90 10.09 -6.93
C THR A 310 6.00 10.86 -5.97
N GLY A 311 4.68 10.72 -6.09
CA GLY A 311 3.72 11.36 -5.19
C GLY A 311 3.84 10.84 -3.75
N LEU A 312 3.98 9.52 -3.57
CA LEU A 312 4.19 8.90 -2.26
C LEU A 312 5.50 9.39 -1.60
N ARG A 313 6.58 9.53 -2.37
CA ARG A 313 7.84 10.10 -1.86
C ARG A 313 7.63 11.50 -1.29
N GLY A 314 6.92 12.37 -2.02
CA GLY A 314 6.62 13.73 -1.56
C GLY A 314 5.76 13.74 -0.30
N MET A 315 4.70 12.96 -0.28
CA MET A 315 3.81 12.77 0.87
C MET A 315 4.59 12.27 2.10
N LEU A 316 5.42 11.24 1.94
CA LEU A 316 6.21 10.67 3.04
C LEU A 316 7.24 11.65 3.58
N ARG A 317 7.86 12.50 2.74
CA ARG A 317 8.75 13.58 3.20
C ARG A 317 8.01 14.54 4.14
N GLU A 318 6.83 15.00 3.75
CA GLU A 318 6.04 15.88 4.61
C GLU A 318 5.66 15.22 5.93
N LEU A 319 5.15 13.98 5.88
CA LEU A 319 4.77 13.22 7.07
C LEU A 319 5.97 12.96 8.00
N ALA A 320 7.13 12.68 7.44
CA ALA A 320 8.35 12.45 8.21
C ALA A 320 8.91 13.72 8.87
N GLU A 321 8.60 14.91 8.33
CA GLU A 321 9.01 16.21 8.84
C GLU A 321 7.90 16.93 9.64
N ALA A 322 6.65 16.46 9.61
CA ALA A 322 5.52 17.14 10.24
C ALA A 322 5.79 17.46 11.71
N LYS A 323 5.48 18.72 12.08
CA LYS A 323 5.70 19.28 13.43
C LYS A 323 4.75 18.70 14.46
#